data_3131d8d4023238c4039968581b30d2ae
#
_entry.id   3131d8d4023238c4039968581b30d2ae
#
_cell.length_a   1.000
_cell.length_b   1.000
_cell.length_c   1.000
_cell.angle_alpha   90.00
_cell.angle_beta   90.00
_cell.angle_gamma   90.00
#
_symmetry.space_group_name_H-M   'P 1'
#
loop_
_entity.id
_entity.type
_entity.pdbx_description
1 polymer ?
#
loop_
_entity_poly.entity_id
_entity_poly.type
_entity_poly.pdbx_seq_one_letter_code
_entity_poly.pdbx_strand_id
1 'polypeptide(L)'
;MRIAVLGGTRFIGRAIVEELAAQGHDLLVVHRGQLEPDDMPAVRHLHCDRGELLNHRRELDRFEPEAAIDCRALTRNDAEIAVQALPSVAQRIVISSIDVYRAFGALHEDGETDPVPLDEESPVRPTRYPYRGKLPGMDEYDKLDVEDVYLPHGATVFRLPMVYGPRDYQRREEFILRRLRANRPRIPFGAGTWLGCRAYVRDIAHAVRLALENPGATGVLNLCEDRTYSMRMWVQMILEAAGSSAELVRVGDHLLPDDLKETGTVSQHIAATARKARTLLGWTTSDPLETLRTTVRWHLEHPPSEPNQDFSADDQALEAV
;
A
#
# COMPACT_ATOMS: atom_id res chain seq x y z
N MET A 1 -22.74 11.70 -3.75
CA MET A 1 -23.10 10.30 -3.46
C MET A 1 -22.96 10.05 -1.97
N ARG A 2 -23.75 9.11 -1.42
CA ARG A 2 -23.52 8.54 -0.09
C ARG A 2 -22.62 7.32 -0.22
N ILE A 3 -21.49 7.31 0.47
CA ILE A 3 -20.45 6.29 0.33
C ILE A 3 -20.08 5.71 1.68
N ALA A 4 -20.14 4.39 1.82
CA ALA A 4 -19.61 3.67 2.98
C ALA A 4 -18.13 3.33 2.77
N VAL A 5 -17.25 3.74 3.69
CA VAL A 5 -15.81 3.46 3.63
C VAL A 5 -15.42 2.56 4.80
N LEU A 6 -15.10 1.30 4.52
CA LEU A 6 -14.68 0.32 5.51
C LEU A 6 -13.17 0.42 5.74
N GLY A 7 -12.73 1.02 6.88
CA GLY A 7 -11.32 1.23 7.22
C GLY A 7 -10.74 2.55 6.69
N GLY A 8 -11.37 3.69 7.01
CA GLY A 8 -11.03 5.02 6.50
C GLY A 8 -10.14 5.91 7.37
N THR A 9 -9.59 5.43 8.50
CA THR A 9 -8.91 6.31 9.47
C THR A 9 -7.39 6.33 9.41
N ARG A 10 -6.78 5.45 8.63
CA ARG A 10 -5.32 5.34 8.47
C ARG A 10 -4.91 5.39 7.02
N PHE A 11 -3.75 5.97 6.75
CA PHE A 11 -2.97 5.94 5.51
C PHE A 11 -3.84 5.90 4.23
N ILE A 12 -3.91 4.77 3.52
CA ILE A 12 -4.67 4.64 2.25
C ILE A 12 -6.13 5.00 2.44
N GLY A 13 -6.80 4.40 3.44
CA GLY A 13 -8.22 4.67 3.69
C GLY A 13 -8.48 6.12 4.07
N ARG A 14 -7.58 6.74 4.85
CA ARG A 14 -7.66 8.16 5.18
C ARG A 14 -7.50 9.05 3.94
N ALA A 15 -6.52 8.78 3.08
CA ALA A 15 -6.34 9.53 1.85
C ALA A 15 -7.59 9.45 0.95
N ILE A 16 -8.24 8.28 0.89
CA ILE A 16 -9.51 8.09 0.17
C ILE A 16 -10.62 8.94 0.80
N VAL A 17 -10.75 8.95 2.13
CA VAL A 17 -11.75 9.77 2.83
C VAL A 17 -11.50 11.26 2.59
N GLU A 18 -10.24 11.72 2.69
CA GLU A 18 -9.84 13.10 2.40
C GLU A 18 -10.20 13.52 0.97
N GLU A 19 -9.88 12.67 -0.02
CA GLU A 19 -10.19 12.92 -1.44
C GLU A 19 -11.69 13.03 -1.67
N LEU A 20 -12.47 12.07 -1.18
CA LEU A 20 -13.91 12.01 -1.43
C LEU A 20 -14.68 13.10 -0.66
N ALA A 21 -14.26 13.43 0.54
CA ALA A 21 -14.84 14.55 1.32
C ALA A 21 -14.60 15.89 0.60
N ALA A 22 -13.41 16.10 0.05
CA ALA A 22 -13.09 17.29 -0.73
C ALA A 22 -13.96 17.44 -2.00
N GLN A 23 -14.47 16.33 -2.55
CA GLN A 23 -15.43 16.32 -3.66
C GLN A 23 -16.90 16.49 -3.22
N GLY A 24 -17.15 16.68 -1.92
CA GLY A 24 -18.49 16.89 -1.38
C GLY A 24 -19.35 15.62 -1.27
N HIS A 25 -18.77 14.45 -1.25
CA HIS A 25 -19.50 13.21 -0.99
C HIS A 25 -19.91 13.12 0.48
N ASP A 26 -21.08 12.53 0.76
CA ASP A 26 -21.54 12.20 2.12
C ASP A 26 -20.95 10.84 2.50
N LEU A 27 -20.08 10.81 3.51
CA LEU A 27 -19.30 9.64 3.87
C LEU A 27 -19.71 9.06 5.19
N LEU A 28 -19.84 7.72 5.27
CA LEU A 28 -19.93 6.94 6.49
C LEU A 28 -18.64 6.10 6.62
N VAL A 29 -17.77 6.50 7.54
CA VAL A 29 -16.51 5.79 7.80
C VAL A 29 -16.74 4.74 8.89
N VAL A 30 -16.57 3.48 8.52
CA VAL A 30 -16.75 2.33 9.43
C VAL A 30 -15.40 1.89 9.96
N HIS A 31 -15.21 1.93 11.28
CA HIS A 31 -13.95 1.58 11.94
C HIS A 31 -14.16 1.26 13.43
N ARG A 32 -13.12 0.74 14.10
CA ARG A 32 -13.20 0.27 15.50
C ARG A 32 -13.23 1.37 16.56
N GLY A 33 -13.14 2.64 16.19
CA GLY A 33 -13.06 3.77 17.13
C GLY A 33 -11.72 3.90 17.87
N GLN A 34 -10.70 3.11 17.53
CA GLN A 34 -9.39 3.12 18.21
C GLN A 34 -8.47 4.25 17.74
N LEU A 35 -8.74 4.82 16.59
CA LEU A 35 -7.97 5.91 16.00
C LEU A 35 -8.92 6.81 15.21
N GLU A 36 -9.07 8.02 15.69
CA GLU A 36 -9.77 9.13 15.03
C GLU A 36 -8.87 10.36 15.13
N PRO A 37 -8.02 10.61 14.12
CA PRO A 37 -7.19 11.80 14.13
C PRO A 37 -8.04 13.08 14.06
N ASP A 38 -7.75 14.06 14.90
CA ASP A 38 -8.49 15.34 15.00
C ASP A 38 -8.46 16.16 13.69
N ASP A 39 -7.48 15.89 12.82
CA ASP A 39 -7.29 16.56 11.53
C ASP A 39 -7.95 15.83 10.36
N MET A 40 -8.89 14.91 10.62
CA MET A 40 -9.72 14.31 9.56
C MET A 40 -10.84 15.25 9.12
N PRO A 41 -11.31 15.12 7.85
CA PRO A 41 -12.54 15.79 7.42
C PRO A 41 -13.73 15.45 8.34
N ALA A 42 -14.66 16.41 8.47
CA ALA A 42 -15.91 16.15 9.19
C ALA A 42 -16.78 15.16 8.40
N VAL A 43 -16.81 13.90 8.83
CA VAL A 43 -17.57 12.80 8.22
C VAL A 43 -18.37 12.06 9.28
N ARG A 44 -19.32 11.23 8.87
CA ARG A 44 -20.04 10.36 9.81
C ARG A 44 -19.18 9.14 10.15
N HIS A 45 -19.20 8.73 11.40
CA HIS A 45 -18.50 7.55 11.89
C HIS A 45 -19.48 6.48 12.36
N LEU A 46 -19.19 5.22 12.03
CA LEU A 46 -19.81 4.04 12.61
C LEU A 46 -18.72 3.22 13.29
N HIS A 47 -18.76 3.21 14.63
CA HIS A 47 -17.79 2.46 15.42
C HIS A 47 -18.24 1.01 15.56
N CYS A 48 -17.61 0.11 14.83
CA CYS A 48 -17.84 -1.31 15.01
C CYS A 48 -16.60 -2.12 14.62
N ASP A 49 -16.45 -3.29 15.20
CA ASP A 49 -15.51 -4.29 14.67
C ASP A 49 -16.05 -4.88 13.37
N ARG A 50 -15.17 -5.26 12.47
CA ARG A 50 -15.56 -5.83 11.19
C ARG A 50 -16.45 -7.05 11.32
N GLY A 51 -16.13 -7.94 12.27
CA GLY A 51 -16.90 -9.15 12.54
C GLY A 51 -18.35 -8.87 12.99
N GLU A 52 -18.60 -7.66 13.49
CA GLU A 52 -19.91 -7.24 14.01
C GLU A 52 -20.71 -6.38 13.01
N LEU A 53 -20.16 -6.13 11.82
CA LEU A 53 -20.78 -5.22 10.84
C LEU A 53 -22.23 -5.59 10.51
N LEU A 54 -22.60 -6.87 10.51
CA LEU A 54 -23.97 -7.33 10.27
C LEU A 54 -24.94 -6.89 11.37
N ASN A 55 -24.46 -6.69 12.60
CA ASN A 55 -25.28 -6.20 13.73
C ASN A 55 -25.67 -4.73 13.55
N HIS A 56 -24.92 -3.98 12.71
CA HIS A 56 -25.12 -2.57 12.40
C HIS A 56 -25.85 -2.33 11.08
N ARG A 57 -26.52 -3.35 10.55
CA ARG A 57 -27.23 -3.25 9.27
C ARG A 57 -28.26 -2.13 9.24
N ARG A 58 -28.97 -1.88 10.36
CA ARG A 58 -29.96 -0.80 10.44
C ARG A 58 -29.36 0.60 10.25
N GLU A 59 -28.16 0.82 10.78
CA GLU A 59 -27.41 2.07 10.62
C GLU A 59 -26.93 2.22 9.17
N LEU A 60 -26.42 1.14 8.57
CA LEU A 60 -26.03 1.10 7.17
C LEU A 60 -27.23 1.34 6.23
N ASP A 61 -28.35 0.65 6.45
CA ASP A 61 -29.58 0.82 5.67
C ASP A 61 -30.15 2.24 5.82
N ARG A 62 -30.07 2.87 7.01
CA ARG A 62 -30.48 4.27 7.22
C ARG A 62 -29.60 5.26 6.47
N PHE A 63 -28.31 4.97 6.32
CA PHE A 63 -27.40 5.80 5.55
C PHE A 63 -27.64 5.65 4.04
N GLU A 64 -28.21 4.53 3.60
CA GLU A 64 -28.50 4.20 2.20
C GLU A 64 -27.31 4.44 1.27
N PRO A 65 -26.15 3.76 1.47
CA PRO A 65 -24.97 3.98 0.66
C PRO A 65 -25.20 3.56 -0.79
N GLU A 66 -24.81 4.41 -1.72
CA GLU A 66 -24.84 4.14 -3.16
C GLU A 66 -23.57 3.39 -3.62
N ALA A 67 -22.47 3.58 -2.89
CA ALA A 67 -21.21 2.89 -3.12
C ALA A 67 -20.57 2.43 -1.80
N ALA A 68 -19.75 1.39 -1.88
CA ALA A 68 -18.92 0.90 -0.78
C ALA A 68 -17.46 0.80 -1.21
N ILE A 69 -16.55 1.28 -0.35
CA ILE A 69 -15.11 1.17 -0.54
C ILE A 69 -14.54 0.35 0.60
N ASP A 70 -13.94 -0.78 0.29
CA ASP A 70 -13.34 -1.65 1.29
C ASP A 70 -11.81 -1.55 1.28
N CYS A 71 -11.28 -0.78 2.23
CA CYS A 71 -9.84 -0.59 2.40
C CYS A 71 -9.21 -1.67 3.29
N ARG A 72 -10.01 -2.55 3.92
CA ARG A 72 -9.52 -3.39 5.02
C ARG A 72 -9.97 -4.86 4.94
N ALA A 73 -10.56 -5.34 3.86
CA ALA A 73 -10.77 -6.76 3.67
C ALA A 73 -9.41 -7.46 3.55
N LEU A 74 -9.05 -8.29 4.51
CA LEU A 74 -7.80 -9.06 4.53
C LEU A 74 -8.03 -10.55 4.37
N THR A 75 -9.25 -11.01 4.68
CA THR A 75 -9.65 -12.41 4.67
C THR A 75 -10.92 -12.60 3.84
N ARG A 76 -11.23 -13.84 3.47
CA ARG A 76 -12.50 -14.21 2.85
C ARG A 76 -13.69 -13.77 3.73
N ASN A 77 -13.62 -14.05 5.01
CA ASN A 77 -14.68 -13.69 5.97
C ASN A 77 -14.92 -12.18 6.03
N ASP A 78 -13.85 -11.37 5.99
CA ASP A 78 -13.98 -9.90 5.92
C ASP A 78 -14.80 -9.46 4.69
N ALA A 79 -14.52 -10.06 3.55
CA ALA A 79 -15.19 -9.72 2.30
C ALA A 79 -16.65 -10.17 2.30
N GLU A 80 -16.94 -11.41 2.76
CA GLU A 80 -18.29 -11.97 2.85
C GLU A 80 -19.19 -11.15 3.78
N ILE A 81 -18.70 -10.77 4.96
CA ILE A 81 -19.41 -9.91 5.91
C ILE A 81 -19.75 -8.56 5.26
N ALA A 82 -18.81 -7.92 4.56
CA ALA A 82 -19.05 -6.63 3.94
C ALA A 82 -20.07 -6.70 2.80
N VAL A 83 -19.99 -7.72 1.95
CA VAL A 83 -20.96 -7.92 0.87
C VAL A 83 -22.37 -8.18 1.43
N GLN A 84 -22.48 -8.99 2.50
CA GLN A 84 -23.75 -9.27 3.16
C GLN A 84 -24.31 -8.04 3.89
N ALA A 85 -23.48 -7.22 4.51
CA ALA A 85 -23.89 -6.02 5.22
C ALA A 85 -24.38 -4.91 4.28
N LEU A 86 -23.83 -4.86 3.06
CA LEU A 86 -24.07 -3.82 2.05
C LEU A 86 -24.60 -4.41 0.73
N PRO A 87 -25.73 -5.15 0.74
CA PRO A 87 -26.17 -5.89 -0.46
C PRO A 87 -26.67 -4.99 -1.57
N SER A 88 -27.18 -3.80 -1.24
CA SER A 88 -27.89 -2.91 -2.16
C SER A 88 -26.98 -1.85 -2.81
N VAL A 89 -25.66 -1.78 -2.48
CA VAL A 89 -24.78 -0.81 -3.10
C VAL A 89 -24.58 -1.10 -4.59
N ALA A 90 -24.67 -0.04 -5.40
CA ALA A 90 -24.53 -0.15 -6.85
C ALA A 90 -23.06 -0.32 -7.29
N GLN A 91 -22.13 0.25 -6.52
CA GLN A 91 -20.70 0.18 -6.82
C GLN A 91 -19.91 -0.35 -5.62
N ARG A 92 -18.97 -1.24 -5.90
CA ARG A 92 -18.02 -1.78 -4.92
C ARG A 92 -16.60 -1.55 -5.39
N ILE A 93 -15.78 -0.96 -4.54
CA ILE A 93 -14.35 -0.80 -4.78
C ILE A 93 -13.62 -1.49 -3.63
N VAL A 94 -12.66 -2.34 -3.94
CA VAL A 94 -11.90 -3.06 -2.91
C VAL A 94 -10.40 -2.92 -3.13
N ILE A 95 -9.67 -2.69 -2.04
CA ILE A 95 -8.23 -2.61 -2.05
C ILE A 95 -7.64 -4.02 -1.91
N SER A 96 -7.02 -4.49 -2.98
CA SER A 96 -6.23 -5.72 -3.06
C SER A 96 -4.73 -5.40 -3.05
N SER A 97 -3.89 -6.34 -3.41
CA SER A 97 -2.42 -6.22 -3.37
C SER A 97 -1.79 -6.96 -4.53
N ILE A 98 -0.65 -6.50 -5.02
CA ILE A 98 0.18 -7.23 -5.98
C ILE A 98 0.84 -8.48 -5.39
N ASP A 99 0.72 -8.72 -4.07
CA ASP A 99 1.20 -9.97 -3.45
C ASP A 99 0.40 -11.20 -3.91
N VAL A 100 -0.71 -10.98 -4.61
CA VAL A 100 -1.46 -12.03 -5.28
C VAL A 100 -0.70 -12.68 -6.44
N TYR A 101 0.24 -11.97 -7.06
CA TYR A 101 1.01 -12.52 -8.18
C TYR A 101 2.01 -13.60 -7.74
N ARG A 102 2.23 -14.58 -8.61
CA ARG A 102 3.20 -15.67 -8.38
C ARG A 102 4.61 -15.12 -8.18
N ALA A 103 5.00 -14.12 -8.96
CA ALA A 103 6.27 -13.43 -8.83
C ALA A 103 6.53 -12.92 -7.40
N PHE A 104 5.50 -12.41 -6.70
CA PHE A 104 5.66 -11.95 -5.32
C PHE A 104 6.01 -13.10 -4.36
N GLY A 105 5.45 -14.29 -4.59
CA GLY A 105 5.78 -15.48 -3.80
C GLY A 105 7.25 -15.90 -3.93
N ALA A 106 7.87 -15.62 -5.07
CA ALA A 106 9.26 -15.97 -5.37
C ALA A 106 10.32 -14.98 -4.86
N LEU A 107 9.92 -13.85 -4.26
CA LEU A 107 10.84 -12.81 -3.80
C LEU A 107 11.97 -13.30 -2.88
N HIS A 108 11.72 -14.36 -2.12
CA HIS A 108 12.65 -14.92 -1.15
C HIS A 108 13.20 -16.29 -1.58
N GLU A 109 13.00 -16.63 -2.84
CA GLU A 109 13.51 -17.87 -3.45
C GLU A 109 14.67 -17.54 -4.40
N ASP A 110 15.56 -18.49 -4.60
CA ASP A 110 16.63 -18.34 -5.59
C ASP A 110 16.04 -18.60 -6.99
N GLY A 111 15.87 -17.55 -7.78
CA GLY A 111 15.41 -17.63 -9.15
C GLY A 111 14.27 -16.67 -9.51
N GLU A 112 13.91 -16.69 -10.78
CA GLU A 112 12.82 -15.90 -11.34
C GLU A 112 11.68 -16.83 -11.76
N THR A 113 10.43 -16.46 -11.47
CA THR A 113 9.24 -17.22 -11.86
C THR A 113 8.46 -16.55 -12.97
N ASP A 114 8.47 -15.23 -13.05
CA ASP A 114 7.67 -14.48 -13.99
C ASP A 114 8.44 -13.29 -14.60
N PRO A 115 8.25 -13.05 -15.90
CA PRO A 115 8.79 -11.86 -16.53
C PRO A 115 8.06 -10.60 -16.04
N VAL A 116 8.76 -9.46 -16.07
CA VAL A 116 8.19 -8.15 -15.75
C VAL A 116 8.11 -7.29 -17.02
N PRO A 117 7.16 -6.35 -17.12
CA PRO A 117 6.19 -5.94 -16.08
C PRO A 117 5.00 -6.89 -15.96
N LEU A 118 4.53 -7.10 -14.71
CA LEU A 118 3.30 -7.83 -14.42
C LEU A 118 2.07 -7.00 -14.84
N ASP A 119 1.10 -7.63 -15.45
CA ASP A 119 -0.22 -7.07 -15.72
C ASP A 119 -1.32 -7.89 -15.03
N GLU A 120 -2.58 -7.49 -15.22
CA GLU A 120 -3.71 -8.12 -14.55
C GLU A 120 -3.96 -9.59 -14.97
N GLU A 121 -3.40 -10.01 -16.11
CA GLU A 121 -3.48 -11.39 -16.64
C GLU A 121 -2.27 -12.26 -16.21
N SER A 122 -1.27 -11.64 -15.56
CA SER A 122 -0.08 -12.35 -15.07
C SER A 122 -0.45 -13.40 -14.03
N PRO A 123 0.28 -14.55 -13.97
CA PRO A 123 -0.05 -15.65 -13.07
C PRO A 123 -0.14 -15.23 -11.61
N VAL A 124 -1.20 -15.68 -10.94
CA VAL A 124 -1.37 -15.50 -9.49
C VAL A 124 -0.74 -16.65 -8.71
N ARG A 125 -0.53 -16.44 -7.39
CA ARG A 125 0.03 -17.46 -6.50
C ARG A 125 -0.78 -18.76 -6.55
N PRO A 126 -0.17 -19.92 -6.68
CA PRO A 126 -0.85 -21.21 -6.56
C PRO A 126 -1.22 -21.54 -5.11
N THR A 127 -0.47 -21.00 -4.13
CA THR A 127 -0.68 -21.25 -2.71
C THR A 127 -1.49 -20.12 -2.07
N ARG A 128 -2.43 -20.49 -1.19
CA ARG A 128 -3.20 -19.56 -0.36
C ARG A 128 -2.47 -19.29 0.95
N TYR A 129 -2.85 -18.20 1.63
CA TYR A 129 -2.39 -17.81 2.96
C TYR A 129 -0.86 -17.66 3.05
N PRO A 130 -0.28 -16.70 2.30
CA PRO A 130 1.18 -16.58 2.12
C PRO A 130 1.94 -16.27 3.41
N TYR A 131 1.25 -15.75 4.43
CA TYR A 131 1.83 -15.33 5.71
C TYR A 131 1.48 -16.24 6.89
N ARG A 132 0.73 -17.33 6.66
CA ARG A 132 0.33 -18.29 7.70
C ARG A 132 1.57 -18.87 8.42
N GLY A 133 1.60 -18.73 9.74
CA GLY A 133 2.73 -19.16 10.57
C GLY A 133 4.00 -18.33 10.43
N LYS A 134 3.97 -17.23 9.64
CA LYS A 134 5.13 -16.34 9.43
C LYS A 134 4.94 -14.96 10.07
N LEU A 135 3.72 -14.43 10.03
CA LEU A 135 3.42 -13.11 10.56
C LEU A 135 2.25 -13.20 11.55
N PRO A 136 2.41 -12.70 12.79
CA PRO A 136 1.35 -12.73 13.80
C PRO A 136 0.06 -12.04 13.30
N GLY A 137 -1.08 -12.71 13.46
CA GLY A 137 -2.39 -12.19 13.06
C GLY A 137 -2.66 -12.16 11.56
N MET A 138 -1.82 -12.81 10.74
CA MET A 138 -1.96 -12.88 9.29
C MET A 138 -2.24 -14.31 8.77
N ASP A 139 -2.62 -15.24 9.65
CA ASP A 139 -2.80 -16.65 9.28
C ASP A 139 -3.92 -16.88 8.26
N GLU A 140 -4.98 -16.07 8.29
CA GLU A 140 -6.11 -16.12 7.36
C GLU A 140 -6.05 -15.03 6.27
N TYR A 141 -4.94 -14.28 6.20
CA TYR A 141 -4.77 -13.26 5.18
C TYR A 141 -4.62 -13.88 3.80
N ASP A 142 -5.52 -13.51 2.89
CA ASP A 142 -5.36 -13.81 1.46
C ASP A 142 -6.17 -12.84 0.59
N LYS A 143 -5.49 -12.02 -0.19
CA LYS A 143 -6.15 -11.09 -1.11
C LYS A 143 -6.82 -11.78 -2.29
N LEU A 144 -6.37 -12.98 -2.70
CA LEU A 144 -7.09 -13.76 -3.71
C LEU A 144 -8.46 -14.22 -3.21
N ASP A 145 -8.58 -14.58 -1.92
CA ASP A 145 -9.86 -14.91 -1.32
C ASP A 145 -10.81 -13.70 -1.29
N VAL A 146 -10.27 -12.51 -1.03
CA VAL A 146 -11.03 -11.25 -1.08
C VAL A 146 -11.50 -10.96 -2.50
N GLU A 147 -10.63 -11.11 -3.51
CA GLU A 147 -10.98 -10.94 -4.92
C GLU A 147 -12.07 -11.92 -5.37
N ASP A 148 -11.95 -13.21 -4.99
CA ASP A 148 -12.93 -14.26 -5.30
C ASP A 148 -14.34 -13.92 -4.78
N VAL A 149 -14.44 -13.24 -3.63
CA VAL A 149 -15.73 -12.81 -3.07
C VAL A 149 -16.27 -11.58 -3.79
N TYR A 150 -15.45 -10.57 -4.05
CA TYR A 150 -15.92 -9.28 -4.59
C TYR A 150 -16.17 -9.28 -6.10
N LEU A 151 -15.37 -10.01 -6.90
CA LEU A 151 -15.48 -10.00 -8.36
C LEU A 151 -16.85 -10.45 -8.89
N PRO A 152 -17.50 -11.51 -8.36
CA PRO A 152 -18.84 -11.89 -8.79
C PRO A 152 -19.93 -10.80 -8.55
N HIS A 153 -19.65 -9.84 -7.67
CA HIS A 153 -20.53 -8.70 -7.39
C HIS A 153 -20.21 -7.46 -8.23
N GLY A 154 -19.43 -7.59 -9.30
CA GLY A 154 -19.09 -6.50 -10.20
C GLY A 154 -18.18 -5.43 -9.58
N ALA A 155 -17.35 -5.80 -8.62
CA ALA A 155 -16.45 -4.85 -7.96
C ALA A 155 -15.30 -4.38 -8.86
N THR A 156 -14.83 -3.16 -8.62
CA THR A 156 -13.51 -2.69 -9.04
C THR A 156 -12.49 -3.10 -7.99
N VAL A 157 -11.49 -3.87 -8.37
CA VAL A 157 -10.45 -4.41 -7.49
C VAL A 157 -9.13 -3.75 -7.83
N PHE A 158 -8.58 -2.99 -6.88
CA PHE A 158 -7.29 -2.36 -7.04
C PHE A 158 -6.17 -3.19 -6.40
N ARG A 159 -5.30 -3.79 -7.22
CA ARG A 159 -4.06 -4.43 -6.77
C ARG A 159 -3.00 -3.37 -6.57
N LEU A 160 -2.67 -3.09 -5.31
CA LEU A 160 -1.71 -2.06 -4.93
C LEU A 160 -0.31 -2.65 -4.73
N PRO A 161 0.74 -1.93 -5.19
CA PRO A 161 2.14 -2.25 -4.91
C PRO A 161 2.57 -1.76 -3.53
N MET A 162 3.86 -1.49 -3.34
CA MET A 162 4.36 -0.78 -2.17
C MET A 162 3.84 0.66 -2.20
N VAL A 163 2.85 0.93 -1.35
CA VAL A 163 2.28 2.27 -1.23
C VAL A 163 3.13 3.11 -0.32
N TYR A 164 3.48 4.31 -0.75
CA TYR A 164 4.23 5.28 0.05
C TYR A 164 3.49 6.63 0.14
N GLY A 165 3.89 7.45 1.11
CA GLY A 165 3.31 8.77 1.30
C GLY A 165 3.32 9.23 2.75
N PRO A 166 2.87 10.46 3.02
CA PRO A 166 2.63 10.93 4.38
C PRO A 166 1.73 9.97 5.15
N ARG A 167 2.00 9.80 6.46
CA ARG A 167 1.23 8.92 7.37
C ARG A 167 1.31 7.42 7.05
N ASP A 168 2.29 6.99 6.23
CA ASP A 168 2.57 5.56 6.11
C ASP A 168 3.02 5.01 7.47
N TYR A 169 2.15 4.23 8.11
CA TYR A 169 2.45 3.63 9.42
C TYR A 169 3.47 2.50 9.34
N GLN A 170 3.69 1.93 8.15
CA GLN A 170 4.74 0.92 7.91
C GLN A 170 6.11 1.58 7.73
N ARG A 171 6.13 2.91 7.48
CA ARG A 171 7.37 3.70 7.37
C ARG A 171 8.40 3.07 6.44
N ARG A 172 8.00 2.74 5.23
CA ARG A 172 8.83 1.99 4.27
C ARG A 172 10.19 2.62 3.99
N GLU A 173 10.32 3.94 4.10
CA GLU A 173 11.57 4.67 3.89
C GLU A 173 12.40 4.79 5.19
N GLU A 174 11.92 4.30 6.32
CA GLU A 174 12.56 4.46 7.63
C GLU A 174 13.97 3.88 7.69
N PHE A 175 14.23 2.80 6.95
CA PHE A 175 15.56 2.20 6.85
C PHE A 175 16.63 3.19 6.37
N ILE A 176 16.28 4.20 5.59
CA ILE A 176 17.18 5.31 5.22
C ILE A 176 16.97 6.49 6.16
N LEU A 177 15.74 6.88 6.45
CA LEU A 177 15.44 8.10 7.20
C LEU A 177 16.01 8.08 8.62
N ARG A 178 16.12 6.90 9.30
CA ARG A 178 16.77 6.81 10.60
C ARG A 178 18.25 7.19 10.54
N ARG A 179 18.94 6.82 9.44
CA ARG A 179 20.34 7.15 9.20
C ARG A 179 20.53 8.63 8.91
N LEU A 180 19.61 9.24 8.17
CA LEU A 180 19.61 10.68 7.91
C LEU A 180 19.39 11.50 9.17
N ARG A 181 18.45 11.10 10.04
CA ARG A 181 18.23 11.75 11.34
C ARG A 181 19.46 11.66 12.27
N ALA A 182 20.21 10.58 12.17
CA ALA A 182 21.47 10.40 12.89
C ALA A 182 22.68 11.07 12.21
N ASN A 183 22.47 11.81 11.11
CA ASN A 183 23.53 12.47 10.34
C ASN A 183 24.65 11.52 9.92
N ARG A 184 24.31 10.27 9.55
CA ARG A 184 25.30 9.29 9.10
C ARG A 184 25.83 9.68 7.71
N PRO A 185 27.12 9.98 7.56
CA PRO A 185 27.70 10.42 6.27
C PRO A 185 27.89 9.28 5.28
N ARG A 186 27.97 8.02 5.75
CA ARG A 186 28.11 6.81 4.96
C ARG A 186 27.06 5.81 5.36
N ILE A 187 26.44 5.17 4.38
CA ILE A 187 25.38 4.17 4.58
C ILE A 187 25.81 2.90 3.85
N PRO A 188 25.98 1.74 4.56
CA PRO A 188 26.25 0.48 3.89
C PRO A 188 25.10 0.13 2.97
N PHE A 189 25.40 -0.36 1.76
CA PHE A 189 24.37 -0.58 0.75
C PHE A 189 24.72 -1.77 -0.15
N GLY A 190 23.72 -2.58 -0.48
CA GLY A 190 23.86 -3.72 -1.37
C GLY A 190 23.99 -3.33 -2.85
N ALA A 191 23.74 -4.29 -3.76
CA ALA A 191 23.71 -4.03 -5.20
C ALA A 191 22.63 -3.01 -5.56
N GLY A 192 21.50 -3.05 -4.88
CA GLY A 192 20.38 -2.15 -5.07
C GLY A 192 19.73 -2.26 -6.45
N THR A 193 19.84 -3.42 -7.09
CA THR A 193 19.35 -3.64 -8.46
C THR A 193 17.89 -4.04 -8.51
N TRP A 194 17.32 -4.46 -7.39
CA TRP A 194 15.93 -4.89 -7.35
C TRP A 194 14.97 -3.79 -7.82
N LEU A 195 14.04 -4.19 -8.68
CA LEU A 195 12.95 -3.35 -9.16
C LEU A 195 11.70 -3.67 -8.35
N GLY A 196 11.26 -2.73 -7.53
CA GLY A 196 10.03 -2.83 -6.74
C GLY A 196 9.08 -1.70 -7.12
N CYS A 197 7.94 -2.01 -7.74
CA CYS A 197 6.96 -0.98 -8.13
C CYS A 197 6.28 -0.36 -6.90
N ARG A 198 5.92 0.91 -7.04
CA ARG A 198 5.35 1.75 -5.99
C ARG A 198 4.13 2.51 -6.48
N ALA A 199 3.36 3.04 -5.55
CA ALA A 199 2.30 3.99 -5.84
C ALA A 199 2.18 5.02 -4.71
N TYR A 200 2.00 6.28 -5.07
CA TYR A 200 1.76 7.33 -4.11
C TYR A 200 0.33 7.27 -3.56
N VAL A 201 0.18 7.42 -2.26
CA VAL A 201 -1.10 7.21 -1.56
C VAL A 201 -2.23 8.10 -2.06
N ARG A 202 -1.95 9.36 -2.47
CA ARG A 202 -2.98 10.26 -3.00
C ARG A 202 -3.39 9.91 -4.44
N ASP A 203 -2.48 9.36 -5.24
CA ASP A 203 -2.82 8.87 -6.58
C ASP A 203 -3.76 7.66 -6.51
N ILE A 204 -3.63 6.82 -5.47
CA ILE A 204 -4.58 5.74 -5.18
C ILE A 204 -5.96 6.31 -4.81
N ALA A 205 -6.01 7.31 -3.94
CA ALA A 205 -7.26 7.98 -3.58
C ALA A 205 -7.94 8.60 -4.82
N HIS A 206 -7.16 9.22 -5.69
CA HIS A 206 -7.63 9.72 -6.98
C HIS A 206 -8.19 8.59 -7.87
N ALA A 207 -7.53 7.43 -7.96
CA ALA A 207 -8.05 6.27 -8.70
C ALA A 207 -9.40 5.78 -8.18
N VAL A 208 -9.60 5.78 -6.85
CA VAL A 208 -10.89 5.44 -6.23
C VAL A 208 -11.97 6.42 -6.65
N ARG A 209 -11.70 7.73 -6.64
CA ARG A 209 -12.64 8.75 -7.14
C ARG A 209 -13.00 8.52 -8.61
N LEU A 210 -12.00 8.33 -9.47
CA LEU A 210 -12.23 8.06 -10.89
C LEU A 210 -13.06 6.77 -11.12
N ALA A 211 -12.86 5.73 -10.31
CA ALA A 211 -13.67 4.51 -10.39
C ALA A 211 -15.14 4.78 -10.04
N LEU A 212 -15.42 5.61 -9.03
CA LEU A 212 -16.78 6.02 -8.70
C LEU A 212 -17.46 6.81 -9.84
N GLU A 213 -16.70 7.60 -10.57
CA GLU A 213 -17.17 8.35 -11.74
C GLU A 213 -17.37 7.46 -12.99
N ASN A 214 -16.74 6.26 -12.99
CA ASN A 214 -16.76 5.29 -14.09
C ASN A 214 -17.28 3.92 -13.65
N PRO A 215 -18.57 3.76 -13.35
CA PRO A 215 -19.14 2.53 -12.76
C PRO A 215 -18.98 1.28 -13.65
N GLY A 216 -18.68 1.46 -14.92
CA GLY A 216 -18.38 0.36 -15.86
C GLY A 216 -16.94 -0.18 -15.75
N ALA A 217 -16.04 0.47 -15.03
CA ALA A 217 -14.66 0.05 -14.87
C ALA A 217 -14.53 -1.03 -13.78
N THR A 218 -15.16 -2.18 -13.99
CA THR A 218 -15.14 -3.31 -13.05
C THR A 218 -14.01 -4.29 -13.34
N GLY A 219 -13.76 -5.19 -12.37
CA GLY A 219 -12.71 -6.20 -12.44
C GLY A 219 -11.38 -5.70 -11.85
N VAL A 220 -10.32 -6.44 -12.11
CA VAL A 220 -8.99 -6.18 -11.53
C VAL A 220 -8.26 -5.09 -12.31
N LEU A 221 -7.66 -4.15 -11.56
CA LEU A 221 -6.81 -3.08 -12.06
C LEU A 221 -5.56 -2.93 -11.19
N ASN A 222 -4.37 -2.96 -11.78
CA ASN A 222 -3.15 -2.58 -11.09
C ASN A 222 -3.06 -1.06 -10.98
N LEU A 223 -2.61 -0.57 -9.81
CA LEU A 223 -2.27 0.84 -9.62
C LEU A 223 -0.80 0.95 -9.24
N CYS A 224 0.03 1.37 -10.18
CA CYS A 224 1.45 1.61 -9.93
C CYS A 224 1.96 2.78 -10.77
N GLU A 225 3.04 3.39 -10.33
CA GLU A 225 3.73 4.44 -11.07
C GLU A 225 4.15 3.99 -12.47
N ASP A 226 4.34 4.94 -13.38
CA ASP A 226 4.74 4.69 -14.77
C ASP A 226 6.12 4.07 -14.88
N ARG A 227 6.99 4.38 -13.92
CA ARG A 227 8.37 3.91 -13.86
C ARG A 227 8.61 3.14 -12.57
N THR A 228 9.26 1.99 -12.71
CA THR A 228 9.76 1.25 -11.55
C THR A 228 11.24 1.53 -11.41
N TYR A 229 11.61 2.16 -10.29
CA TYR A 229 13.00 2.48 -9.98
C TYR A 229 13.69 1.29 -9.32
N SER A 230 14.99 1.13 -9.58
CA SER A 230 15.78 0.21 -8.76
C SER A 230 15.89 0.71 -7.32
N MET A 231 16.13 -0.19 -6.37
CA MET A 231 16.29 0.19 -4.97
C MET A 231 17.36 1.27 -4.79
N ARG A 232 18.47 1.20 -5.54
CA ARG A 232 19.54 2.22 -5.52
C ARG A 232 19.02 3.58 -5.99
N MET A 233 18.31 3.63 -7.13
CA MET A 233 17.75 4.90 -7.63
C MET A 233 16.72 5.46 -6.65
N TRP A 234 15.87 4.62 -6.10
CA TRP A 234 14.88 5.03 -5.10
C TRP A 234 15.52 5.66 -3.87
N VAL A 235 16.56 5.02 -3.33
CA VAL A 235 17.29 5.57 -2.18
C VAL A 235 18.04 6.86 -2.54
N GLN A 236 18.63 6.97 -3.73
CA GLN A 236 19.23 8.22 -4.21
C GLN A 236 18.19 9.36 -4.27
N MET A 237 16.98 9.08 -4.74
CA MET A 237 15.88 10.05 -4.74
C MET A 237 15.45 10.44 -3.31
N ILE A 238 15.47 9.50 -2.35
CA ILE A 238 15.24 9.83 -0.92
C ILE A 238 16.32 10.77 -0.39
N LEU A 239 17.59 10.50 -0.67
CA LEU A 239 18.70 11.36 -0.27
C LEU A 239 18.57 12.76 -0.87
N GLU A 240 18.25 12.86 -2.16
CA GLU A 240 17.96 14.13 -2.83
C GLU A 240 16.80 14.87 -2.18
N ALA A 241 15.68 14.18 -1.95
CA ALA A 241 14.49 14.73 -1.31
C ALA A 241 14.74 15.27 0.10
N ALA A 242 15.67 14.63 0.83
CA ALA A 242 16.10 15.03 2.16
C ALA A 242 17.19 16.11 2.15
N GLY A 243 17.74 16.47 0.98
CA GLY A 243 18.91 17.37 0.89
C GLY A 243 20.17 16.77 1.51
N SER A 244 20.30 15.43 1.53
CA SER A 244 21.41 14.74 2.17
C SER A 244 22.53 14.43 1.17
N SER A 245 23.79 14.62 1.61
CA SER A 245 25.00 14.24 0.90
C SER A 245 25.57 12.89 1.35
N ALA A 246 24.81 12.08 2.08
CA ALA A 246 25.26 10.77 2.55
C ALA A 246 25.64 9.85 1.37
N GLU A 247 26.75 9.14 1.51
CA GLU A 247 27.29 8.23 0.50
C GLU A 247 26.72 6.81 0.69
N LEU A 248 26.25 6.18 -0.38
CA LEU A 248 25.88 4.76 -0.40
C LEU A 248 27.14 3.93 -0.69
N VAL A 249 27.69 3.32 0.36
CA VAL A 249 28.92 2.51 0.28
C VAL A 249 28.57 1.06 -0.05
N ARG A 250 29.07 0.56 -1.17
CA ARG A 250 28.82 -0.83 -1.59
C ARG A 250 29.50 -1.80 -0.63
N VAL A 251 28.72 -2.66 0.01
CA VAL A 251 29.19 -3.78 0.84
C VAL A 251 28.69 -5.12 0.27
N GLY A 252 29.29 -6.23 0.71
CA GLY A 252 28.80 -7.56 0.39
C GLY A 252 27.43 -7.84 1.03
N ASP A 253 26.58 -8.59 0.35
CA ASP A 253 25.20 -8.83 0.82
C ASP A 253 25.14 -9.49 2.22
N HIS A 254 26.15 -10.32 2.55
CA HIS A 254 26.29 -10.97 3.87
C HIS A 254 26.65 -10.01 5.01
N LEU A 255 27.11 -8.79 4.68
CA LEU A 255 27.47 -7.74 5.64
C LEU A 255 26.33 -6.73 5.85
N LEU A 256 25.24 -6.83 5.07
CA LEU A 256 24.14 -5.88 5.18
C LEU A 256 23.42 -6.00 6.53
N PRO A 257 23.20 -4.85 7.22
CA PRO A 257 22.27 -4.78 8.34
C PRO A 257 20.90 -5.35 7.96
N ASP A 258 20.16 -5.89 8.92
CA ASP A 258 18.87 -6.56 8.67
C ASP A 258 17.87 -5.66 7.93
N ASP A 259 17.80 -4.37 8.29
CA ASP A 259 16.91 -3.40 7.66
C ASP A 259 17.41 -2.92 6.28
N LEU A 260 18.59 -3.32 5.85
CA LEU A 260 19.15 -3.03 4.53
C LEU A 260 19.24 -4.27 3.63
N LYS A 261 18.80 -5.44 4.07
CA LYS A 261 18.88 -6.68 3.28
C LYS A 261 18.18 -6.59 1.92
N GLU A 262 17.07 -5.85 1.85
CA GLU A 262 16.38 -5.62 0.57
C GLU A 262 17.18 -4.79 -0.43
N THR A 263 18.28 -4.14 0.01
CA THR A 263 19.23 -3.46 -0.89
C THR A 263 20.23 -4.41 -1.54
N GLY A 264 20.29 -5.66 -1.11
CA GLY A 264 21.14 -6.71 -1.64
C GLY A 264 20.67 -7.23 -3.00
N THR A 265 21.08 -8.45 -3.31
CA THR A 265 20.70 -9.13 -4.55
C THR A 265 19.36 -9.82 -4.37
N VAL A 266 18.40 -9.53 -5.26
CA VAL A 266 17.09 -10.17 -5.32
C VAL A 266 16.85 -10.60 -6.75
N SER A 267 16.56 -11.88 -6.97
CA SER A 267 16.44 -12.45 -8.32
C SER A 267 15.12 -12.04 -8.99
N GLN A 268 13.99 -12.19 -8.31
CA GLN A 268 12.68 -11.84 -8.87
C GLN A 268 12.39 -10.34 -8.70
N HIS A 269 12.20 -9.64 -9.79
CA HIS A 269 11.70 -8.27 -9.78
C HIS A 269 10.18 -8.21 -9.64
N ILE A 270 9.68 -7.12 -9.04
CA ILE A 270 8.24 -6.81 -8.91
C ILE A 270 7.98 -5.47 -9.59
N ALA A 271 7.98 -5.47 -10.91
CA ALA A 271 7.52 -4.33 -11.71
C ALA A 271 6.15 -4.68 -12.31
N ALA A 272 5.20 -3.76 -12.22
CA ALA A 272 3.85 -3.95 -12.76
C ALA A 272 3.47 -2.80 -13.69
N THR A 273 2.44 -2.98 -14.51
CA THR A 273 1.87 -1.95 -15.36
C THR A 273 0.44 -1.61 -14.95
N ALA A 274 0.12 -0.33 -14.89
CA ALA A 274 -1.23 0.20 -14.66
C ALA A 274 -1.93 0.63 -15.96
N ARG A 275 -1.53 0.06 -17.10
CA ARG A 275 -2.08 0.41 -18.43
C ARG A 275 -3.61 0.30 -18.46
N LYS A 276 -4.17 -0.76 -17.85
CA LYS A 276 -5.62 -0.98 -17.82
C LYS A 276 -6.33 0.12 -17.03
N ALA A 277 -5.83 0.51 -15.86
CA ALA A 277 -6.37 1.61 -15.08
C ALA A 277 -6.31 2.95 -15.85
N ARG A 278 -5.21 3.24 -16.54
CA ARG A 278 -5.11 4.43 -17.39
C ARG A 278 -6.12 4.42 -18.51
N THR A 279 -6.30 3.30 -19.18
CA THR A 279 -7.24 3.20 -20.31
C THR A 279 -8.70 3.34 -19.87
N LEU A 280 -9.07 2.69 -18.75
CA LEU A 280 -10.46 2.64 -18.31
C LEU A 280 -10.88 3.84 -17.47
N LEU A 281 -9.96 4.40 -16.69
CA LEU A 281 -10.25 5.49 -15.74
C LEU A 281 -9.67 6.85 -16.16
N GLY A 282 -8.78 6.88 -17.17
CA GLY A 282 -7.98 8.09 -17.43
C GLY A 282 -7.00 8.41 -16.29
N TRP A 283 -6.67 7.43 -15.43
CA TRP A 283 -5.83 7.62 -14.27
C TRP A 283 -4.40 7.99 -14.64
N THR A 284 -3.82 8.93 -13.91
CA THR A 284 -2.43 9.38 -14.06
C THR A 284 -1.74 9.45 -12.70
N THR A 285 -0.42 9.41 -12.70
CA THR A 285 0.39 9.50 -11.49
C THR A 285 1.02 10.88 -11.36
N SER A 286 1.21 11.31 -10.14
CA SER A 286 1.98 12.50 -9.78
C SER A 286 3.47 12.32 -10.10
N ASP A 287 4.24 13.42 -10.13
CA ASP A 287 5.70 13.34 -10.27
C ASP A 287 6.34 12.63 -9.07
N PRO A 288 7.09 11.52 -9.27
CA PRO A 288 7.62 10.71 -8.17
C PRO A 288 8.61 11.47 -7.28
N LEU A 289 9.37 12.43 -7.81
CA LEU A 289 10.31 13.19 -6.99
C LEU A 289 9.57 14.18 -6.06
N GLU A 290 8.52 14.83 -6.55
CA GLU A 290 7.70 15.75 -5.75
C GLU A 290 6.93 15.01 -4.65
N THR A 291 6.35 13.85 -4.98
CA THR A 291 5.63 13.02 -4.00
C THR A 291 6.57 12.45 -2.95
N LEU A 292 7.78 12.07 -3.37
CA LEU A 292 8.81 11.58 -2.45
C LEU A 292 9.35 12.71 -1.54
N ARG A 293 9.54 13.94 -2.05
CA ARG A 293 9.89 15.11 -1.23
C ARG A 293 8.83 15.36 -0.15
N THR A 294 7.57 15.28 -0.53
CA THR A 294 6.45 15.43 0.42
C THR A 294 6.46 14.32 1.47
N THR A 295 6.71 13.07 1.05
CA THR A 295 6.78 11.90 1.93
C THR A 295 7.94 12.01 2.92
N VAL A 296 9.13 12.25 2.41
CA VAL A 296 10.37 12.35 3.21
C VAL A 296 10.26 13.48 4.22
N ARG A 297 9.81 14.66 3.80
CA ARG A 297 9.60 15.81 4.72
C ARG A 297 8.67 15.42 5.85
N TRP A 298 7.51 14.83 5.53
CA TRP A 298 6.53 14.45 6.54
C TRP A 298 7.12 13.46 7.55
N HIS A 299 7.83 12.42 7.08
CA HIS A 299 8.41 11.40 7.97
C HIS A 299 9.59 11.91 8.79
N LEU A 300 10.34 12.89 8.32
CA LEU A 300 11.38 13.57 9.10
C LEU A 300 10.79 14.46 10.20
N GLU A 301 9.69 15.16 9.92
CA GLU A 301 8.95 15.97 10.87
C GLU A 301 8.16 15.14 11.90
N HIS A 302 7.83 13.89 11.55
CA HIS A 302 7.06 12.96 12.38
C HIS A 302 7.85 11.66 12.59
N PRO A 303 8.95 11.66 13.34
CA PRO A 303 9.73 10.45 13.58
C PRO A 303 8.91 9.41 14.34
N PRO A 304 9.33 8.12 14.36
CA PRO A 304 8.71 7.12 15.22
C PRO A 304 8.89 7.51 16.69
N SER A 305 7.94 7.10 17.55
CA SER A 305 8.02 7.36 19.02
C SER A 305 9.28 6.76 19.65
N GLU A 306 9.71 5.62 19.15
CA GLU A 306 10.91 4.90 19.58
C GLU A 306 11.82 4.64 18.36
N PRO A 307 12.63 5.63 17.95
CA PRO A 307 13.51 5.46 16.80
C PRO A 307 14.65 4.51 17.13
N ASN A 308 14.90 3.53 16.26
CA ASN A 308 16.08 2.69 16.38
C ASN A 308 17.34 3.52 16.10
N GLN A 309 18.19 3.65 17.12
CA GLN A 309 19.47 4.39 17.08
C GLN A 309 20.71 3.47 17.13
N ASP A 310 20.52 2.17 17.05
CA ASP A 310 21.64 1.22 16.96
C ASP A 310 22.14 1.18 15.50
N PHE A 311 23.40 1.55 15.31
CA PHE A 311 24.12 1.53 14.03
C PHE A 311 25.36 0.62 14.08
N SER A 312 25.47 -0.24 15.09
CA SER A 312 26.63 -1.14 15.25
C SER A 312 26.84 -2.04 14.03
N ALA A 313 25.75 -2.56 13.44
CA ALA A 313 25.83 -3.36 12.21
C ALA A 313 26.24 -2.52 10.99
N ASP A 314 25.84 -1.24 10.92
CA ASP A 314 26.31 -0.32 9.88
C ASP A 314 27.81 -0.11 9.97
N ASP A 315 28.32 0.15 11.20
CA ASP A 315 29.73 0.43 11.43
C ASP A 315 30.58 -0.80 11.09
N GLN A 316 30.18 -2.00 11.53
CA GLN A 316 30.84 -3.26 11.18
C GLN A 316 30.88 -3.50 9.65
N ALA A 317 29.78 -3.25 8.96
CA ALA A 317 29.72 -3.41 7.50
C ALA A 317 30.64 -2.42 6.78
N LEU A 318 30.77 -1.18 7.28
CA LEU A 318 31.61 -0.13 6.71
C LEU A 318 33.10 -0.29 7.03
N GLU A 319 33.45 -0.94 8.14
CA GLU A 319 34.82 -1.27 8.53
C GLU A 319 35.39 -2.43 7.68
N ALA A 320 34.53 -3.26 7.08
CA ALA A 320 34.92 -4.41 6.28
C ALA A 320 35.28 -4.06 4.80
N VAL A 321 35.21 -2.76 4.40
CA VAL A 321 35.44 -2.30 3.02
C VAL A 321 36.45 -1.09 2.93
#